data_fb82785294c13fa94b51f910c40ec1fb
#
_entry.id   fb82785294c13fa94b51f910c40ec1fb
#
_cell.length_a   1.000
_cell.length_b   1.000
_cell.length_c   1.000
_cell.angle_alpha   90.00
_cell.angle_beta   90.00
_cell.angle_gamma   90.00
#
_symmetry.space_group_name_H-M   'P 1'
#
loop_
_entity.id
_entity.type
_entity.pdbx_description
1 polymer ?
#
loop_
_entity_poly.entity_id
_entity_poly.type
_entity_poly.pdbx_seq_one_letter_code
_entity_poly.pdbx_strand_id
1 'polypeptide(L)'
;MDEIKTSDISAENRAEILNIIENFRLMDDTFMSKVFVDKACAELLLRVILNRDALTVVRVVSQFELKNLQGRSARLDIYAVDEHGKQYDVEVQRSDDGAAPRRARYNSSLLDANLLNPGDKFDELPESYIIFITEHDV
;
A
#
# COMPACT_ATOMS: atom_id res chain seq x y z
N MET A 1 14.46 18.85 -24.21
CA MET A 1 13.86 17.92 -23.27
C MET A 1 12.54 18.53 -22.82
N ASP A 2 11.47 18.03 -23.38
CA ASP A 2 10.16 18.55 -23.01
C ASP A 2 9.89 18.13 -21.57
N GLU A 3 9.78 19.11 -20.70
CA GLU A 3 9.23 18.88 -19.38
C GLU A 3 7.79 18.42 -19.58
N ILE A 4 7.59 17.12 -19.53
CA ILE A 4 6.26 16.56 -19.46
C ILE A 4 5.63 17.13 -18.20
N LYS A 5 4.66 18.03 -18.39
CA LYS A 5 3.95 18.60 -17.25
C LYS A 5 3.34 17.47 -16.44
N THR A 6 3.92 17.20 -15.29
CA THR A 6 3.48 16.15 -14.36
C THR A 6 1.99 16.25 -14.01
N SER A 7 1.40 17.45 -14.14
CA SER A 7 -0.03 17.67 -13.90
C SER A 7 -0.96 16.98 -14.89
N ASP A 8 -0.60 16.91 -16.18
CA ASP A 8 -1.49 16.35 -17.21
C ASP A 8 -1.47 14.82 -17.20
N ILE A 9 -0.28 14.23 -16.96
CA ILE A 9 -0.13 12.78 -16.79
C ILE A 9 -0.85 12.31 -15.52
N SER A 10 -0.79 13.10 -14.46
CA SER A 10 -1.43 12.78 -13.19
C SER A 10 -2.97 12.75 -13.32
N ALA A 11 -3.59 13.61 -14.14
CA ALA A 11 -5.05 13.63 -14.31
C ALA A 11 -5.57 12.41 -15.07
N GLU A 12 -4.90 12.01 -16.17
CA GLU A 12 -5.26 10.80 -16.94
C GLU A 12 -5.03 9.54 -16.11
N ASN A 13 -3.91 9.47 -15.39
CA ASN A 13 -3.59 8.35 -14.53
C ASN A 13 -4.56 8.23 -13.35
N ARG A 14 -5.01 9.34 -12.78
CA ARG A 14 -6.04 9.36 -11.73
C ARG A 14 -7.36 8.81 -12.24
N ALA A 15 -7.78 9.22 -13.44
CA ALA A 15 -9.02 8.73 -14.05
C ALA A 15 -8.92 7.22 -14.32
N GLU A 16 -7.79 6.73 -14.80
CA GLU A 16 -7.55 5.31 -15.06
C GLU A 16 -7.58 4.49 -13.77
N ILE A 17 -6.90 4.95 -12.72
CA ILE A 17 -6.89 4.26 -11.42
C ILE A 17 -8.26 4.29 -10.77
N LEU A 18 -8.98 5.42 -10.81
CA LEU A 18 -10.33 5.50 -10.30
C LEU A 18 -11.26 4.53 -11.04
N ASN A 19 -11.09 4.38 -12.34
CA ASN A 19 -11.82 3.40 -13.13
C ASN A 19 -11.48 1.95 -12.70
N ILE A 20 -10.22 1.65 -12.46
CA ILE A 20 -9.78 0.36 -11.92
C ILE A 20 -10.42 0.13 -10.55
N ILE A 21 -10.38 1.09 -9.64
CA ILE A 21 -10.99 1.00 -8.32
C ILE A 21 -12.49 0.78 -8.41
N GLU A 22 -13.19 1.49 -9.28
CA GLU A 22 -14.63 1.30 -9.49
C GLU A 22 -14.96 -0.10 -10.02
N ASN A 23 -14.06 -0.69 -10.81
CA ASN A 23 -14.19 -2.04 -11.35
C ASN A 23 -13.73 -3.14 -10.38
N PHE A 24 -13.21 -2.79 -9.22
CA PHE A 24 -12.82 -3.74 -8.17
C PHE A 24 -13.91 -4.74 -7.82
N ARG A 25 -15.17 -4.33 -7.93
CA ARG A 25 -16.33 -5.20 -7.67
C ARG A 25 -16.40 -6.43 -8.55
N LEU A 26 -15.76 -6.38 -9.72
CA LEU A 26 -15.80 -7.44 -10.73
C LEU A 26 -14.55 -8.32 -10.72
N MET A 27 -13.55 -7.96 -9.89
CA MET A 27 -12.26 -8.67 -9.88
C MET A 27 -12.05 -9.40 -8.56
N ASP A 28 -11.49 -10.60 -8.64
CA ASP A 28 -11.11 -11.33 -7.45
C ASP A 28 -9.81 -10.79 -6.84
N ASP A 29 -9.55 -11.13 -5.58
CA ASP A 29 -8.40 -10.67 -4.83
C ASP A 29 -7.08 -11.12 -5.48
N THR A 30 -7.09 -12.29 -6.12
CA THR A 30 -5.92 -12.84 -6.82
C THR A 30 -5.53 -11.98 -8.01
N PHE A 31 -6.50 -11.54 -8.81
CA PHE A 31 -6.25 -10.68 -9.94
C PHE A 31 -5.67 -9.32 -9.49
N MET A 32 -6.27 -8.75 -8.46
CA MET A 32 -5.83 -7.46 -7.91
C MET A 32 -4.41 -7.54 -7.36
N SER A 33 -4.07 -8.60 -6.64
CA SER A 33 -2.72 -8.83 -6.15
C SER A 33 -1.70 -8.90 -7.27
N LYS A 34 -2.06 -9.52 -8.41
CA LYS A 34 -1.19 -9.60 -9.59
C LYS A 34 -0.99 -8.25 -10.27
N VAL A 35 -2.05 -7.45 -10.38
CA VAL A 35 -1.98 -6.12 -11.00
C VAL A 35 -1.09 -5.18 -10.18
N PHE A 36 -1.23 -5.20 -8.87
CA PHE A 36 -0.53 -4.27 -7.98
C PHE A 36 0.87 -4.72 -7.56
N VAL A 37 1.34 -5.90 -7.95
CA VAL A 37 2.77 -6.24 -7.85
C VAL A 37 3.63 -5.56 -8.91
N ASP A 38 3.03 -4.99 -9.94
CA ASP A 38 3.74 -4.12 -10.86
C ASP A 38 4.06 -2.79 -10.15
N LYS A 39 5.33 -2.43 -10.13
CA LYS A 39 5.78 -1.18 -9.49
C LYS A 39 5.06 0.05 -10.02
N ALA A 40 4.87 0.13 -11.33
CA ALA A 40 4.22 1.27 -11.97
C ALA A 40 2.76 1.39 -11.51
N CYS A 41 2.03 0.29 -11.42
CA CYS A 41 0.64 0.27 -10.94
C CYS A 41 0.55 0.65 -9.46
N ALA A 42 1.41 0.09 -8.62
CA ALA A 42 1.45 0.41 -7.20
C ALA A 42 1.80 1.89 -6.97
N GLU A 43 2.77 2.41 -7.72
CA GLU A 43 3.17 3.81 -7.67
C GLU A 43 2.03 4.75 -8.04
N LEU A 44 1.32 4.47 -9.14
CA LEU A 44 0.16 5.26 -9.56
C LEU A 44 -0.95 5.23 -8.51
N LEU A 45 -1.23 4.06 -7.96
CA LEU A 45 -2.24 3.90 -6.92
C LEU A 45 -1.91 4.75 -5.68
N LEU A 46 -0.68 4.66 -5.20
CA LEU A 46 -0.24 5.41 -4.02
C LEU A 46 -0.20 6.92 -4.27
N ARG A 47 0.21 7.35 -5.45
CA ARG A 47 0.17 8.76 -5.83
C ARG A 47 -1.25 9.32 -5.76
N VAL A 48 -2.22 8.56 -6.25
CA VAL A 48 -3.64 8.97 -6.23
C VAL A 48 -4.18 9.01 -4.79
N ILE A 49 -3.98 7.94 -4.04
CA ILE A 49 -4.53 7.81 -2.68
C ILE A 49 -3.96 8.88 -1.74
N LEU A 50 -2.65 9.09 -1.80
CA LEU A 50 -1.95 10.00 -0.90
C LEU A 50 -1.82 11.42 -1.47
N ASN A 51 -2.30 11.64 -2.70
CA ASN A 51 -2.16 12.92 -3.40
C ASN A 51 -0.71 13.42 -3.44
N ARG A 52 0.20 12.53 -3.80
CA ARG A 52 1.64 12.81 -3.89
C ARG A 52 2.17 12.46 -5.28
N ASP A 53 2.33 13.44 -6.14
CA ASP A 53 2.71 13.23 -7.54
C ASP A 53 4.17 12.78 -7.73
N ALA A 54 5.02 13.01 -6.75
CA ALA A 54 6.46 12.69 -6.82
C ALA A 54 6.84 11.38 -6.14
N LEU A 55 5.87 10.62 -5.62
CA LEU A 55 6.14 9.35 -4.95
C LEU A 55 6.67 8.32 -5.95
N THR A 56 7.82 7.73 -5.65
CA THR A 56 8.45 6.70 -6.50
C THR A 56 8.61 5.41 -5.71
N VAL A 57 7.98 4.34 -6.18
CA VAL A 57 8.05 3.02 -5.57
C VAL A 57 9.28 2.29 -6.07
N VAL A 58 10.09 1.78 -5.14
CA VAL A 58 11.31 1.01 -5.46
C VAL A 58 11.16 -0.48 -5.24
N ARG A 59 10.19 -0.88 -4.39
CA ARG A 59 9.92 -2.29 -4.09
C ARG A 59 8.44 -2.52 -3.88
N VAL A 60 7.91 -3.60 -4.47
CA VAL A 60 6.54 -4.08 -4.27
C VAL A 60 6.58 -5.59 -4.05
N VAL A 61 5.84 -6.05 -3.05
CA VAL A 61 5.67 -7.48 -2.75
C VAL A 61 4.20 -7.74 -2.45
N SER A 62 3.60 -8.72 -3.11
CA SER A 62 2.24 -9.18 -2.78
C SER A 62 2.31 -10.27 -1.71
N GLN A 63 1.29 -10.36 -0.87
CA GLN A 63 1.16 -11.37 0.17
C GLN A 63 2.40 -11.43 1.07
N PHE A 64 2.84 -10.27 1.53
CA PHE A 64 4.02 -10.11 2.37
C PHE A 64 3.71 -10.51 3.81
N GLU A 65 4.42 -11.52 4.33
CA GLU A 65 4.19 -12.02 5.67
C GLU A 65 5.01 -11.23 6.71
N LEU A 66 4.31 -10.73 7.73
CA LEU A 66 4.89 -10.15 8.94
C LEU A 66 4.80 -11.16 10.06
N LYS A 67 5.93 -11.69 10.49
CA LYS A 67 5.97 -12.72 11.53
C LYS A 67 5.87 -12.12 12.93
N ASN A 68 5.09 -12.79 13.77
CA ASN A 68 5.07 -12.54 15.20
C ASN A 68 5.30 -13.88 15.91
N LEU A 69 6.47 -14.05 16.51
CA LEU A 69 6.85 -15.30 17.17
C LEU A 69 6.04 -15.59 18.44
N GLN A 70 5.46 -14.57 19.04
CA GLN A 70 4.73 -14.69 20.31
C GLN A 70 3.22 -14.54 20.16
N GLY A 71 2.74 -14.26 18.98
CA GLY A 71 1.34 -13.98 18.75
C GLY A 71 0.95 -14.21 17.29
N ARG A 72 -0.11 -13.51 16.88
CA ARG A 72 -0.66 -13.64 15.55
C ARG A 72 0.22 -12.93 14.51
N SER A 73 0.68 -13.66 13.50
CA SER A 73 1.31 -13.09 12.32
C SER A 73 0.26 -12.40 11.42
N ALA A 74 0.71 -11.48 10.59
CA ALA A 74 -0.14 -10.81 9.60
C ALA A 74 0.42 -11.04 8.20
N ARG A 75 -0.47 -11.04 7.21
CA ARG A 75 -0.09 -11.06 5.80
C ARG A 75 -0.63 -9.79 5.16
N LEU A 76 0.27 -8.99 4.62
CA LEU A 76 -0.09 -7.77 3.89
C LEU A 76 -0.41 -8.13 2.44
N ASP A 77 -1.54 -7.63 1.93
CA ASP A 77 -1.93 -7.91 0.54
C ASP A 77 -0.90 -7.34 -0.43
N ILE A 78 -0.56 -6.06 -0.27
CA ILE A 78 0.43 -5.39 -1.07
C ILE A 78 1.33 -4.57 -0.14
N TYR A 79 2.62 -4.87 -0.19
CA TYR A 79 3.63 -4.13 0.56
C TYR A 79 4.51 -3.38 -0.41
N ALA A 80 4.70 -2.09 -0.18
CA ALA A 80 5.54 -1.26 -1.03
C ALA A 80 6.48 -0.39 -0.22
N VAL A 81 7.63 -0.06 -0.82
CA VAL A 81 8.62 0.85 -0.25
C VAL A 81 8.95 1.91 -1.29
N ASP A 82 8.98 3.17 -0.90
CA ASP A 82 9.36 4.26 -1.79
C ASP A 82 10.87 4.55 -1.76
N GLU A 83 11.31 5.50 -2.58
CA GLU A 83 12.73 5.89 -2.68
C GLU A 83 13.29 6.51 -1.40
N HIS A 84 12.43 6.98 -0.50
CA HIS A 84 12.81 7.55 0.80
C HIS A 84 12.72 6.53 1.94
N GLY A 85 12.44 5.26 1.63
CA GLY A 85 12.32 4.21 2.62
C GLY A 85 10.98 4.18 3.34
N LYS A 86 10.02 5.00 2.96
CA LYS A 86 8.67 4.97 3.54
C LYS A 86 7.96 3.67 3.15
N GLN A 87 7.19 3.14 4.08
CA GLN A 87 6.56 1.82 3.98
C GLN A 87 5.06 1.98 3.74
N TYR A 88 4.51 1.14 2.89
CA TYR A 88 3.08 1.17 2.56
C TYR A 88 2.49 -0.23 2.61
N ASP A 89 1.40 -0.38 3.36
CA ASP A 89 0.55 -1.56 3.32
C ASP A 89 -0.76 -1.17 2.65
N VAL A 90 -1.08 -1.80 1.53
CA VAL A 90 -2.35 -1.61 0.85
C VAL A 90 -3.16 -2.91 0.95
N GLU A 91 -4.29 -2.81 1.62
CA GLU A 91 -5.20 -3.92 1.83
C GLU A 91 -6.48 -3.70 1.03
N VAL A 92 -6.88 -4.70 0.27
CA VAL A 92 -8.11 -4.67 -0.53
C VAL A 92 -9.16 -5.54 0.15
N GLN A 93 -10.26 -4.93 0.59
CA GLN A 93 -11.32 -5.61 1.32
C GLN A 93 -12.65 -5.47 0.58
N ARG A 94 -13.21 -6.61 0.13
CA ARG A 94 -14.54 -6.64 -0.50
C ARG A 94 -15.66 -6.53 0.50
N SER A 95 -15.43 -7.01 1.72
CA SER A 95 -16.36 -6.84 2.83
C SER A 95 -15.78 -5.89 3.85
N ASP A 96 -16.65 -5.18 4.57
CA ASP A 96 -16.21 -4.21 5.57
C ASP A 96 -15.66 -4.88 6.83
N ASP A 97 -15.84 -6.19 6.99
CA ASP A 97 -15.47 -6.96 8.17
C ASP A 97 -13.96 -6.97 8.46
N GLY A 98 -13.14 -6.82 7.42
CA GLY A 98 -11.68 -6.81 7.57
C GLY A 98 -11.05 -5.44 7.78
N ALA A 99 -11.81 -4.37 7.57
CA ALA A 99 -11.30 -2.99 7.57
C ALA A 99 -11.55 -2.30 8.90
N ALA A 100 -10.99 -2.84 9.97
CA ALA A 100 -11.13 -2.28 11.30
C ALA A 100 -9.91 -1.42 11.69
N PRO A 101 -10.10 -0.28 12.38
CA PRO A 101 -8.98 0.52 12.87
C PRO A 101 -8.00 -0.26 13.74
N ARG A 102 -8.48 -1.22 14.50
CA ARG A 102 -7.64 -2.11 15.32
C ARG A 102 -6.73 -2.99 14.48
N ARG A 103 -7.21 -3.47 13.33
CA ARG A 103 -6.40 -4.23 12.39
C ARG A 103 -5.30 -3.36 11.78
N ALA A 104 -5.63 -2.13 11.41
CA ALA A 104 -4.64 -1.17 10.93
C ALA A 104 -3.55 -0.91 11.97
N ARG A 105 -3.95 -0.70 13.23
CA ARG A 105 -3.02 -0.54 14.34
C ARG A 105 -2.13 -1.77 14.53
N TYR A 106 -2.72 -2.96 14.47
CA TYR A 106 -1.97 -4.21 14.63
C TYR A 106 -0.94 -4.39 13.51
N ASN A 107 -1.36 -4.21 12.26
CA ASN A 107 -0.47 -4.30 11.11
C ASN A 107 0.67 -3.28 11.19
N SER A 108 0.37 -2.05 11.57
CA SER A 108 1.37 -1.00 11.76
C SER A 108 2.38 -1.37 12.84
N SER A 109 1.92 -1.85 13.98
CA SER A 109 2.79 -2.25 15.10
C SER A 109 3.69 -3.43 14.72
N LEU A 110 3.12 -4.41 14.02
CA LEU A 110 3.86 -5.59 13.59
C LEU A 110 4.88 -5.26 12.49
N LEU A 111 4.53 -4.35 11.59
CA LEU A 111 5.46 -3.83 10.59
C LEU A 111 6.65 -3.16 11.27
N ASP A 112 6.42 -2.27 12.22
CA ASP A 112 7.47 -1.61 12.99
C ASP A 112 8.36 -2.62 13.72
N ALA A 113 7.75 -3.63 14.34
CA ALA A 113 8.49 -4.68 15.06
C ALA A 113 9.40 -5.51 14.13
N ASN A 114 8.99 -5.68 12.86
CA ASN A 114 9.78 -6.41 11.86
C ASN A 114 10.86 -5.55 11.20
N LEU A 115 10.76 -4.22 11.29
CA LEU A 115 11.72 -3.30 10.68
C LEU A 115 12.92 -2.98 11.56
N LEU A 116 12.75 -2.95 12.88
CA LEU A 116 13.84 -2.70 13.82
C LEU A 116 14.54 -4.00 14.21
N ASN A 117 15.86 -3.99 14.09
CA ASN A 117 16.70 -5.07 14.57
C ASN A 117 17.21 -4.75 15.99
N PRO A 118 17.65 -5.77 16.74
CA PRO A 118 18.28 -5.53 18.04
C PRO A 118 19.43 -4.52 17.91
N GLY A 119 19.43 -3.50 18.74
CA GLY A 119 20.43 -2.44 18.74
C GLY A 119 20.12 -1.25 17.84
N ASP A 120 19.13 -1.33 16.98
CA ASP A 120 18.68 -0.19 16.16
C ASP A 120 18.02 0.87 17.06
N LYS A 121 18.17 2.12 16.65
CA LYS A 121 17.51 3.24 17.33
C LYS A 121 16.07 3.38 16.85
N PHE A 122 15.18 3.79 17.74
CA PHE A 122 13.78 4.06 17.38
C PHE A 122 13.64 5.13 16.28
N ASP A 123 14.56 6.09 16.24
CA ASP A 123 14.59 7.13 15.22
C ASP A 123 14.85 6.59 13.80
N GLU A 124 15.31 5.36 13.68
CA GLU A 124 15.54 4.68 12.40
C GLU A 124 14.25 4.06 11.84
N LEU A 125 13.16 4.03 12.60
CA LEU A 125 11.87 3.57 12.09
C LEU A 125 11.41 4.48 10.95
N PRO A 126 11.14 3.91 9.77
CA PRO A 126 10.61 4.70 8.66
C PRO A 126 9.16 5.09 8.91
N GLU A 127 8.72 6.14 8.24
CA GLU A 127 7.31 6.47 8.17
C GLU A 127 6.55 5.35 7.46
N SER A 128 5.35 5.01 7.94
CA SER A 128 4.53 3.95 7.36
C SER A 128 3.08 4.39 7.20
N TYR A 129 2.42 3.79 6.20
CA TYR A 129 1.02 4.03 5.88
C TYR A 129 0.31 2.69 5.77
N ILE A 130 -0.79 2.56 6.49
CA ILE A 130 -1.69 1.41 6.39
C ILE A 130 -2.95 1.88 5.69
N ILE A 131 -3.23 1.35 4.51
CA ILE A 131 -4.28 1.81 3.62
C ILE A 131 -5.25 0.66 3.37
N PHE A 132 -6.51 0.86 3.71
CA PHE A 132 -7.58 -0.07 3.36
C PHE A 132 -8.41 0.50 2.21
N ILE A 133 -8.52 -0.27 1.14
CA ILE A 133 -9.43 0.03 0.04
C ILE A 133 -10.66 -0.85 0.25
N THR A 134 -11.78 -0.23 0.54
CA THR A 134 -13.04 -0.92 0.83
C THR A 134 -14.10 -0.58 -0.20
N GLU A 135 -15.07 -1.48 -0.36
CA GLU A 135 -16.19 -1.27 -1.26
C GLU A 135 -17.16 -0.20 -0.73
N HIS A 136 -17.26 -0.08 0.59
CA HIS A 136 -18.10 0.89 1.27
C HIS A 136 -17.32 1.66 2.31
N ASP A 137 -17.80 2.84 2.68
CA ASP A 137 -17.25 3.62 3.79
C ASP A 137 -17.39 2.85 5.12
N VAL A 138 -16.38 2.92 5.92
CA VAL A 138 -16.30 2.19 7.18
C VAL A 138 -16.22 3.15 8.36
#